data_42727d60fbe44b906cbcea81e3c6b583
#
_entry.id   42727d60fbe44b906cbcea81e3c6b583
#
_cell.length_a   1.000
_cell.length_b   1.000
_cell.length_c   1.000
_cell.angle_alpha   90.00
_cell.angle_beta   90.00
_cell.angle_gamma   90.00
#
_symmetry.space_group_name_H-M   'P 1'
#
loop_
_entity.id
_entity.type
_entity.pdbx_description
1 polymer ?
#
loop_
_entity_poly.entity_id
_entity_poly.type
_entity_poly.pdbx_seq_one_letter_code
_entity_poly.pdbx_strand_id
1 'polypeptide(L)'
;MPKVLKNMRVVANRQLSPKLSLLTLVTADGGTLPEILPGQFVQVDIPDSKSTFLRRPISICDVTGNDGIVLMVRDAGAGTHALCQCRPDSILSVLLPLGGGTFPTDLPKDSRVLLVGGGVGVAPLLYYAKTLIAKGISAEFVLGGRSISDLPMASDYATVAPVHITTDDGS
;
A
#
# COMPACT_ATOMS: atom_id res chain seq x y z
N MET A 1 19.60 2.35 2.69
CA MET A 1 18.98 2.95 1.49
C MET A 1 18.80 4.44 1.70
N PRO A 2 19.05 5.28 0.69
CA PRO A 2 18.82 6.70 0.79
C PRO A 2 17.32 7.00 0.93
N LYS A 3 16.98 7.86 1.86
CA LYS A 3 15.63 8.42 2.01
C LYS A 3 15.57 9.68 1.17
N VAL A 4 14.52 9.83 0.37
CA VAL A 4 14.38 10.98 -0.53
C VAL A 4 13.04 11.65 -0.31
N LEU A 5 12.99 12.95 -0.53
CA LEU A 5 11.75 13.71 -0.63
C LEU A 5 11.44 13.89 -2.11
N LYS A 6 10.29 13.40 -2.56
CA LYS A 6 9.84 13.46 -3.95
C LYS A 6 8.48 14.14 -4.05
N ASN A 7 8.30 14.94 -5.08
CA ASN A 7 6.98 15.32 -5.53
C ASN A 7 6.41 14.19 -6.38
N MET A 8 5.27 13.66 -5.95
CA MET A 8 4.59 12.56 -6.61
C MET A 8 3.24 13.06 -7.15
N ARG A 9 2.93 12.70 -8.38
CA ARG A 9 1.65 13.02 -9.02
C ARG A 9 0.68 11.87 -8.83
N VAL A 10 -0.52 12.17 -8.40
CA VAL A 10 -1.63 11.21 -8.34
C VAL A 10 -2.06 10.90 -9.77
N VAL A 11 -1.93 9.65 -10.21
CA VAL A 11 -2.41 9.22 -11.54
C VAL A 11 -3.78 8.55 -11.45
N ALA A 12 -4.10 7.96 -10.31
CA ALA A 12 -5.42 7.41 -10.04
C ALA A 12 -5.74 7.47 -8.55
N ASN A 13 -7.02 7.65 -8.24
CA ASN A 13 -7.59 7.48 -6.92
C ASN A 13 -8.87 6.64 -7.07
N ARG A 14 -8.77 5.35 -6.76
CA ARG A 14 -9.89 4.41 -6.82
C ARG A 14 -10.50 4.29 -5.43
N GLN A 15 -11.71 4.80 -5.26
CA GLN A 15 -12.46 4.58 -4.03
C GLN A 15 -12.89 3.10 -3.96
N LEU A 16 -12.43 2.39 -2.95
CA LEU A 16 -12.71 0.97 -2.72
C LEU A 16 -13.95 0.78 -1.85
N SER A 17 -14.16 1.69 -0.91
CA SER A 17 -15.34 1.76 -0.04
C SER A 17 -15.51 3.20 0.46
N PRO A 18 -16.59 3.56 1.17
CA PRO A 18 -16.78 4.92 1.69
C PRO A 18 -15.62 5.46 2.54
N LYS A 19 -14.81 4.56 3.12
CA LYS A 19 -13.69 4.92 4.00
C LYS A 19 -12.34 4.37 3.55
N LEU A 20 -12.21 3.89 2.31
CA LEU A 20 -10.97 3.28 1.83
C LEU A 20 -10.73 3.67 0.37
N SER A 21 -9.54 4.19 0.10
CA SER A 21 -9.09 4.58 -1.23
C SER A 21 -7.76 3.93 -1.58
N LEU A 22 -7.57 3.68 -2.87
CA LEU A 22 -6.31 3.21 -3.43
C LEU A 22 -5.74 4.30 -4.33
N LEU A 23 -4.66 4.93 -3.89
CA LEU A 23 -3.98 5.99 -4.62
C LEU A 23 -2.79 5.40 -5.38
N THR A 24 -2.72 5.67 -6.67
CA THR A 24 -1.53 5.37 -7.50
C THR A 24 -0.78 6.68 -7.74
N LEU A 25 0.48 6.69 -7.37
CA LEU A 25 1.36 7.86 -7.46
C LEU A 25 2.56 7.53 -8.35
N VAL A 26 2.97 8.49 -9.18
CA VAL A 26 4.23 8.42 -9.94
C VAL A 26 5.08 9.66 -9.65
N THR A 27 6.38 9.59 -9.89
CA THR A 27 7.25 10.75 -9.76
C THR A 27 6.79 11.88 -10.70
N ALA A 28 6.66 13.10 -10.16
CA ALA A 28 6.19 14.24 -10.95
C ALA A 28 7.23 14.73 -11.98
N ASP A 29 8.51 14.42 -11.75
CA ASP A 29 9.64 14.79 -12.61
C ASP A 29 9.99 13.71 -13.66
N GLY A 30 9.27 12.59 -13.68
CA GLY A 30 9.57 11.44 -14.55
C GLY A 30 10.84 10.68 -14.16
N GLY A 31 11.44 11.02 -13.02
CA GLY A 31 12.63 10.31 -12.50
C GLY A 31 12.26 8.99 -11.82
N THR A 32 13.27 8.21 -11.47
CA THR A 32 13.09 6.94 -10.78
C THR A 32 12.98 7.11 -9.27
N LEU A 33 12.36 6.13 -8.63
CA LEU A 33 12.35 5.96 -7.18
C LEU A 33 13.60 5.17 -6.72
N PRO A 34 14.06 5.38 -5.49
CA PRO A 34 15.00 4.46 -4.87
C PRO A 34 14.38 3.06 -4.76
N GLU A 35 15.22 2.05 -4.61
CA GLU A 35 14.73 0.70 -4.34
C GLU A 35 13.79 0.70 -3.12
N ILE A 36 12.64 0.05 -3.28
CA ILE A 36 11.63 -0.11 -2.22
C ILE A 36 11.58 -1.58 -1.85
N LEU A 37 11.63 -1.87 -0.56
CA LEU A 37 11.52 -3.22 -0.03
C LEU A 37 10.14 -3.46 0.60
N PRO A 38 9.61 -4.68 0.55
CA PRO A 38 8.36 -5.05 1.20
C PRO A 38 8.33 -4.70 2.69
N GLY A 39 7.23 -4.15 3.16
CA GLY A 39 7.05 -3.71 4.54
C GLY A 39 7.46 -2.25 4.79
N GLN A 40 8.02 -1.57 3.81
CA GLN A 40 8.31 -0.14 3.91
C GLN A 40 7.04 0.71 3.75
N PHE A 41 7.15 1.95 4.22
CA PHE A 41 6.08 2.94 4.19
C PHE A 41 6.59 4.30 3.69
N VAL A 42 5.69 5.21 3.48
CA VAL A 42 5.96 6.60 3.11
C VAL A 42 5.39 7.55 4.15
N GLN A 43 5.88 8.79 4.19
CA GLN A 43 5.21 9.89 4.85
C GLN A 43 4.73 10.90 3.80
N VAL A 44 3.42 11.05 3.69
CA VAL A 44 2.76 11.91 2.71
C VAL A 44 2.38 13.23 3.37
N ASP A 45 2.73 14.32 2.73
CA ASP A 45 2.27 15.66 3.11
C ASP A 45 0.80 15.86 2.71
N ILE A 46 0.09 16.61 3.52
CA ILE A 46 -1.33 16.91 3.27
C ILE A 46 -1.40 18.29 2.64
N PRO A 47 -1.69 18.40 1.35
CA PRO A 47 -1.73 19.68 0.68
C PRO A 47 -2.84 20.55 1.25
N ASP A 48 -2.55 21.84 1.40
CA ASP A 48 -3.48 22.90 1.80
C ASP A 48 -4.25 22.68 3.13
N SER A 49 -3.77 21.75 3.96
CA SER A 49 -4.40 21.48 5.24
C SER A 49 -4.01 22.50 6.30
N LYS A 50 -4.94 23.39 6.65
CA LYS A 50 -4.79 24.33 7.78
C LYS A 50 -4.85 23.63 9.15
N SER A 51 -5.39 22.42 9.20
CA SER A 51 -5.64 21.67 10.45
C SER A 51 -4.64 20.54 10.71
N THR A 52 -3.85 20.15 9.71
CA THR A 52 -2.89 19.03 9.83
C THR A 52 -1.59 19.36 9.11
N PHE A 53 -0.58 19.75 9.88
CA PHE A 53 0.77 20.05 9.38
C PHE A 53 1.73 18.85 9.44
N LEU A 54 1.31 17.73 10.05
CA LEU A 54 2.12 16.51 10.09
C LEU A 54 1.85 15.62 8.89
N ARG A 55 2.92 15.08 8.31
CA ARG A 55 2.83 14.04 7.29
C ARG A 55 2.12 12.79 7.81
N ARG A 56 1.46 12.05 6.93
CA ARG A 56 0.78 10.79 7.29
C ARG A 56 1.62 9.60 6.88
N PRO A 57 1.93 8.69 7.83
CA PRO A 57 2.58 7.43 7.50
C PRO A 57 1.57 6.50 6.82
N ILE A 58 1.91 6.05 5.62
CA ILE A 58 1.08 5.12 4.83
C ILE A 58 1.98 3.99 4.33
N SER A 59 1.59 2.75 4.57
CA SER A 59 2.30 1.58 4.05
C SER A 59 2.26 1.54 2.52
N ILE A 60 3.37 1.16 1.91
CA ILE A 60 3.41 0.91 0.46
C ILE A 60 2.69 -0.41 0.20
N CYS A 61 1.60 -0.33 -0.56
CA CYS A 61 0.77 -1.48 -0.93
C CYS A 61 1.39 -2.23 -2.12
N ASP A 62 1.89 -1.48 -3.10
CA ASP A 62 2.51 -2.03 -4.30
C ASP A 62 3.50 -1.03 -4.92
N VAL A 63 4.34 -1.53 -5.82
CA VAL A 63 5.28 -0.73 -6.62
C VAL A 63 4.95 -0.96 -8.09
N THR A 64 4.87 0.11 -8.86
CA THR A 64 4.56 0.07 -10.29
C THR A 64 5.70 0.69 -11.11
N GLY A 65 6.27 -0.10 -12.01
CA GLY A 65 7.44 0.35 -12.75
C GLY A 65 8.63 0.69 -11.84
N ASN A 66 9.40 1.68 -12.22
CA ASN A 66 10.54 2.21 -11.46
C ASN A 66 10.30 3.63 -10.89
N ASP A 67 9.11 4.16 -11.08
CA ASP A 67 8.73 5.54 -10.76
C ASP A 67 7.41 5.65 -9.97
N GLY A 68 6.71 4.53 -9.74
CA GLY A 68 5.37 4.54 -9.16
C GLY A 68 5.20 3.69 -7.89
N ILE A 69 4.27 4.12 -7.04
CA ILE A 69 3.81 3.39 -5.85
C ILE A 69 2.29 3.41 -5.75
N VAL A 70 1.77 2.40 -5.06
CA VAL A 70 0.35 2.31 -4.72
C VAL A 70 0.20 2.37 -3.20
N LEU A 71 -0.70 3.22 -2.74
CA LEU A 71 -1.00 3.44 -1.33
C LEU A 71 -2.46 3.10 -1.06
N MET A 72 -2.71 2.22 -0.08
CA MET A 72 -4.05 1.99 0.44
C MET A 72 -4.29 2.90 1.64
N VAL A 73 -5.22 3.83 1.52
CA VAL A 73 -5.47 4.88 2.52
C VAL A 73 -6.85 4.69 3.13
N ARG A 74 -6.89 4.47 4.44
CA ARG A 74 -8.13 4.48 5.21
C ARG A 74 -8.43 5.89 5.70
N ASP A 75 -9.65 6.36 5.46
CA ASP A 75 -10.16 7.61 6.04
C ASP A 75 -10.40 7.42 7.54
N ALA A 76 -9.44 7.91 8.34
CA ALA A 76 -9.42 7.77 9.80
C ALA A 76 -9.28 9.13 10.52
N GLY A 77 -9.31 10.23 9.79
CA GLY A 77 -9.21 11.58 10.33
C GLY A 77 -8.86 12.59 9.24
N ALA A 78 -8.83 13.89 9.58
CA ALA A 78 -8.73 15.00 8.63
C ALA A 78 -7.62 14.82 7.57
N GLY A 79 -6.43 14.37 7.96
CA GLY A 79 -5.32 14.17 7.02
C GLY A 79 -5.55 13.04 6.04
N THR A 80 -5.97 11.87 6.50
CA THR A 80 -6.28 10.73 5.62
C THR A 80 -7.55 10.97 4.81
N HIS A 81 -8.52 11.73 5.36
CA HIS A 81 -9.67 12.20 4.59
C HIS A 81 -9.23 13.02 3.38
N ALA A 82 -8.36 14.01 3.58
CA ALA A 82 -7.83 14.84 2.49
C ALA A 82 -7.09 13.98 1.43
N LEU A 83 -6.30 12.98 1.84
CA LEU A 83 -5.67 12.06 0.89
C LEU A 83 -6.71 11.25 0.10
N CYS A 84 -7.76 10.76 0.73
CA CYS A 84 -8.83 10.04 0.05
C CYS A 84 -9.60 10.92 -0.97
N GLN A 85 -9.55 12.25 -0.82
CA GLN A 85 -10.19 13.20 -1.73
C GLN A 85 -9.25 13.74 -2.83
N CYS A 86 -7.97 13.34 -2.83
CA CYS A 86 -7.02 13.77 -3.86
C CYS A 86 -7.52 13.36 -5.25
N ARG A 87 -7.44 14.31 -6.18
CA ARG A 87 -7.83 14.09 -7.59
C ARG A 87 -6.61 13.66 -8.42
N PRO A 88 -6.79 13.00 -9.56
CA PRO A 88 -5.74 12.88 -10.55
C PRO A 88 -5.08 14.23 -10.81
N ASP A 89 -3.79 14.20 -11.11
CA ASP A 89 -2.88 15.34 -11.30
C ASP A 89 -2.56 16.17 -10.03
N SER A 90 -3.15 15.87 -8.87
CA SER A 90 -2.68 16.44 -7.61
C SER A 90 -1.22 16.07 -7.35
N ILE A 91 -0.44 17.03 -6.86
CA ILE A 91 0.97 16.81 -6.47
C ILE A 91 1.05 16.66 -4.96
N LEU A 92 1.64 15.56 -4.52
CA LEU A 92 1.88 15.25 -3.11
C LEU A 92 3.39 15.22 -2.84
N SER A 93 3.81 15.86 -1.76
CA SER A 93 5.21 15.75 -1.30
C SER A 93 5.32 14.49 -0.44
N VAL A 94 6.16 13.54 -0.87
CA VAL A 94 6.28 12.21 -0.26
C VAL A 94 7.71 11.94 0.16
N LEU A 95 7.91 11.62 1.44
CA LEU A 95 9.20 11.16 1.97
C LEU A 95 9.21 9.62 1.93
N LEU A 96 10.16 9.04 1.20
CA LEU A 96 10.26 7.59 0.95
C LEU A 96 11.69 7.12 0.65
N PRO A 97 11.98 5.79 0.70
CA PRO A 97 11.25 4.81 1.46
C PRO A 97 11.59 4.91 2.95
N LEU A 98 10.66 4.57 3.82
CA LEU A 98 10.83 4.60 5.27
C LEU A 98 10.62 3.21 5.87
N GLY A 99 11.14 2.99 7.07
CA GLY A 99 11.12 1.69 7.75
C GLY A 99 12.42 0.91 7.57
N GLY A 100 13.04 0.55 8.69
CA GLY A 100 14.26 -0.26 8.73
C GLY A 100 13.99 -1.76 8.88
N GLY A 101 12.81 -2.13 9.41
CA GLY A 101 12.35 -3.52 9.50
C GLY A 101 11.54 -3.87 8.25
N THR A 102 12.18 -4.50 7.28
CA THR A 102 11.52 -4.99 6.06
C THR A 102 11.08 -6.44 6.25
N PHE A 103 10.11 -6.88 5.48
CA PHE A 103 9.74 -8.29 5.45
C PHE A 103 10.88 -9.13 4.84
N PRO A 104 11.17 -10.33 5.39
CA PRO A 104 12.25 -11.16 4.87
C PRO A 104 11.92 -11.69 3.47
N THR A 105 12.82 -11.46 2.53
CA THR A 105 12.67 -11.93 1.13
C THR A 105 13.75 -12.93 0.72
N ASP A 106 14.70 -13.18 1.61
CA ASP A 106 15.75 -14.19 1.44
C ASP A 106 15.36 -15.43 2.27
N LEU A 107 14.49 -16.25 1.69
CA LEU A 107 13.95 -17.47 2.30
C LEU A 107 14.33 -18.68 1.45
N PRO A 108 14.44 -19.90 2.03
CA PRO A 108 14.59 -21.12 1.27
C PRO A 108 13.51 -21.27 0.17
N LYS A 109 13.87 -21.81 -0.99
CA LYS A 109 12.93 -21.92 -2.13
C LYS A 109 11.73 -22.81 -1.89
N ASP A 110 11.83 -23.75 -0.95
CA ASP A 110 10.76 -24.64 -0.51
C ASP A 110 9.87 -24.04 0.60
N SER A 111 10.15 -22.79 0.98
CA SER A 111 9.34 -22.08 1.99
C SER A 111 7.92 -21.86 1.50
N ARG A 112 6.98 -22.01 2.44
CA ARG A 112 5.58 -21.63 2.27
C ARG A 112 5.29 -20.48 3.23
N VAL A 113 4.86 -19.34 2.71
CA VAL A 113 4.64 -18.12 3.51
C VAL A 113 3.15 -17.84 3.63
N LEU A 114 2.64 -17.83 4.85
CA LEU A 114 1.27 -17.42 5.13
C LEU A 114 1.26 -15.93 5.51
N LEU A 115 0.54 -15.13 4.73
CA LEU A 115 0.40 -13.68 4.87
C LEU A 115 -0.94 -13.36 5.51
N VAL A 116 -0.93 -13.03 6.80
CA VAL A 116 -2.15 -12.81 7.58
C VAL A 116 -2.32 -11.31 7.83
N GLY A 117 -3.48 -10.77 7.48
CA GLY A 117 -3.78 -9.36 7.70
C GLY A 117 -5.26 -9.06 7.80
N GLY A 118 -5.60 -8.00 8.54
CA GLY A 118 -6.97 -7.54 8.73
C GLY A 118 -7.15 -6.07 8.38
N GLY A 119 -8.29 -5.74 7.76
CA GLY A 119 -8.63 -4.38 7.36
C GLY A 119 -7.54 -3.74 6.48
N VAL A 120 -7.18 -2.48 6.75
CA VAL A 120 -6.12 -1.77 6.00
C VAL A 120 -4.71 -2.34 6.25
N GLY A 121 -4.53 -3.17 7.29
CA GLY A 121 -3.27 -3.85 7.59
C GLY A 121 -2.83 -4.85 6.52
N VAL A 122 -3.72 -5.25 5.61
CA VAL A 122 -3.39 -6.10 4.46
C VAL A 122 -2.52 -5.38 3.43
N ALA A 123 -2.53 -4.05 3.40
CA ALA A 123 -1.89 -3.24 2.35
C ALA A 123 -0.45 -3.68 2.02
N PRO A 124 0.49 -3.76 2.98
CA PRO A 124 1.88 -4.09 2.65
C PRO A 124 2.09 -5.55 2.22
N LEU A 125 1.09 -6.41 2.37
CA LEU A 125 1.20 -7.84 2.06
C LEU A 125 1.17 -8.10 0.54
N LEU A 126 0.52 -7.23 -0.25
CA LEU A 126 0.42 -7.40 -1.70
C LEU A 126 1.81 -7.36 -2.36
N TYR A 127 2.56 -6.28 -2.11
CA TYR A 127 3.91 -6.13 -2.67
C TYR A 127 4.85 -7.23 -2.14
N TYR A 128 4.68 -7.63 -0.89
CA TYR A 128 5.46 -8.72 -0.32
C TYR A 128 5.19 -10.05 -1.02
N ALA A 129 3.94 -10.43 -1.23
CA ALA A 129 3.58 -11.65 -1.96
C ALA A 129 4.16 -11.64 -3.39
N LYS A 130 4.00 -10.54 -4.13
CA LYS A 130 4.58 -10.38 -5.47
C LYS A 130 6.09 -10.59 -5.46
N THR A 131 6.77 -10.04 -4.46
CA THR A 131 8.23 -10.20 -4.31
C THR A 131 8.63 -11.64 -4.03
N LEU A 132 7.89 -12.34 -3.16
CA LEU A 132 8.13 -13.76 -2.83
C LEU A 132 7.94 -14.65 -4.07
N ILE A 133 6.82 -14.47 -4.76
CA ILE A 133 6.48 -15.27 -5.95
C ILE A 133 7.48 -15.03 -7.09
N ALA A 134 7.92 -13.79 -7.29
CA ALA A 134 8.98 -13.48 -8.26
C ALA A 134 10.33 -14.18 -7.94
N LYS A 135 10.54 -14.56 -6.67
CA LYS A 135 11.70 -15.34 -6.21
C LYS A 135 11.44 -16.87 -6.20
N GLY A 136 10.26 -17.31 -6.62
CA GLY A 136 9.86 -18.72 -6.64
C GLY A 136 9.46 -19.27 -5.26
N ILE A 137 9.11 -18.39 -4.32
CA ILE A 137 8.65 -18.76 -2.98
C ILE A 137 7.12 -18.74 -2.95
N SER A 138 6.50 -19.82 -2.47
CA SER A 138 5.05 -19.92 -2.37
C SER A 138 4.50 -19.00 -1.25
N ALA A 139 3.41 -18.30 -1.56
CA ALA A 139 2.71 -17.48 -0.59
C ALA A 139 1.20 -17.73 -0.66
N GLU A 140 0.51 -17.58 0.46
CA GLU A 140 -0.95 -17.62 0.58
C GLU A 140 -1.41 -16.48 1.48
N PHE A 141 -2.62 -15.98 1.26
CA PHE A 141 -3.21 -14.92 2.07
C PHE A 141 -4.31 -15.47 2.98
N VAL A 142 -4.34 -14.95 4.21
CA VAL A 142 -5.53 -14.97 5.07
C VAL A 142 -5.92 -13.53 5.33
N LEU A 143 -7.05 -13.11 4.75
CA LEU A 143 -7.55 -11.74 4.83
C LEU A 143 -8.76 -11.71 5.77
N GLY A 144 -8.67 -10.88 6.79
CA GLY A 144 -9.71 -10.74 7.81
C GLY A 144 -10.44 -9.39 7.75
N GLY A 145 -11.76 -9.42 7.94
CA GLY A 145 -12.59 -8.23 8.04
C GLY A 145 -13.80 -8.47 8.93
N ARG A 146 -14.52 -7.41 9.30
CA ARG A 146 -15.80 -7.57 10.00
C ARG A 146 -16.86 -8.18 9.09
N SER A 147 -16.80 -7.81 7.81
CA SER A 147 -17.63 -8.34 6.73
C SER A 147 -16.84 -8.41 5.43
N ILE A 148 -17.35 -9.08 4.41
CA ILE A 148 -16.74 -9.15 3.09
C ILE A 148 -16.56 -7.75 2.46
N SER A 149 -17.42 -6.78 2.79
CA SER A 149 -17.31 -5.41 2.31
C SER A 149 -16.10 -4.65 2.86
N ASP A 150 -15.48 -5.12 3.94
CA ASP A 150 -14.25 -4.57 4.48
C ASP A 150 -12.98 -5.07 3.70
N LEU A 151 -13.16 -6.01 2.76
CA LEU A 151 -12.09 -6.62 1.96
C LEU A 151 -12.24 -6.37 0.44
N PRO A 152 -12.43 -5.12 -0.01
CA PRO A 152 -12.78 -4.81 -1.41
C PRO A 152 -11.66 -5.13 -2.42
N MET A 153 -10.45 -5.46 -1.96
CA MET A 153 -9.31 -5.87 -2.79
C MET A 153 -9.07 -7.39 -2.77
N ALA A 154 -9.94 -8.20 -2.18
CA ALA A 154 -9.71 -9.65 -2.12
C ALA A 154 -9.47 -10.27 -3.50
N SER A 155 -10.19 -9.80 -4.54
CA SER A 155 -9.96 -10.23 -5.93
C SER A 155 -8.60 -9.79 -6.48
N ASP A 156 -8.11 -8.61 -6.13
CA ASP A 156 -6.78 -8.14 -6.54
C ASP A 156 -5.68 -9.04 -5.93
N TYR A 157 -5.81 -9.40 -4.65
CA TYR A 157 -4.91 -10.34 -3.97
C TYR A 157 -4.96 -11.75 -4.60
N ALA A 158 -6.16 -12.22 -4.96
CA ALA A 158 -6.36 -13.53 -5.58
C ALA A 158 -5.70 -13.66 -6.96
N THR A 159 -5.40 -12.55 -7.64
CA THR A 159 -4.61 -12.59 -8.89
C THR A 159 -3.13 -12.92 -8.65
N VAL A 160 -2.66 -12.78 -7.41
CA VAL A 160 -1.25 -12.96 -7.04
C VAL A 160 -1.01 -14.31 -6.39
N ALA A 161 -1.87 -14.71 -5.44
CA ALA A 161 -1.73 -15.96 -4.68
C ALA A 161 -3.10 -16.41 -4.13
N PRO A 162 -3.24 -17.67 -3.68
CA PRO A 162 -4.45 -18.13 -3.01
C PRO A 162 -4.84 -17.24 -1.85
N VAL A 163 -6.16 -16.96 -1.74
CA VAL A 163 -6.74 -16.10 -0.70
C VAL A 163 -7.75 -16.89 0.10
N HIS A 164 -7.59 -16.90 1.41
CA HIS A 164 -8.55 -17.38 2.38
C HIS A 164 -9.17 -16.16 3.08
N ILE A 165 -10.49 -16.08 3.10
CA ILE A 165 -11.23 -14.97 3.71
C ILE A 165 -11.82 -15.44 5.04
N THR A 166 -11.76 -14.56 6.03
CA THR A 166 -12.46 -14.73 7.31
C THR A 166 -13.17 -13.43 7.67
N THR A 167 -14.42 -13.54 8.13
CA THR A 167 -15.23 -12.39 8.52
C THR A 167 -15.91 -12.65 9.86
N ASP A 168 -16.12 -11.57 10.63
CA ASP A 168 -16.75 -11.69 11.96
C ASP A 168 -18.25 -11.99 11.83
N ASP A 169 -18.90 -11.56 10.74
CA ASP A 169 -20.32 -11.77 10.48
C ASP A 169 -20.64 -13.04 9.65
N GLY A 170 -19.61 -13.77 9.22
CA GLY A 170 -19.75 -15.01 8.45
C GLY A 170 -20.12 -14.82 6.96
N SER A 171 -19.98 -13.58 6.42
CA SER A 171 -20.22 -13.29 5.00
C SER A 171 -19.07 -13.73 4.08
#